data_47e018721ab62072c8e07b6eea283806
#
_entry.id   47e018721ab62072c8e07b6eea283806
#
_cell.length_a   1.000
_cell.length_b   1.000
_cell.length_c   1.000
_cell.angle_alpha   90.00
_cell.angle_beta   90.00
_cell.angle_gamma   90.00
#
_symmetry.space_group_name_H-M   'P 1'
#
loop_
_entity.id
_entity.type
_entity.pdbx_description
1 polymer ?
#
loop_
_entity_poly.entity_id
_entity_poly.type
_entity_poly.pdbx_seq_one_letter_code
_entity_poly.pdbx_strand_id
1 'polypeptide(L)'
;MLKKIIFSICLIFLSFSLSADEKIYKMVFVPASEKGDESDYTNLIAITEKLTGLNIDTIKVTDYNAAVEAMRAGRAHIAWYGGNTYVKAADIANAEAFAAGVRPGEQDAGYYTYFVVKKDSNLKKFTDVKGKVLSLNTIGSTSGDLIPQVELSKINLSIKNENHFKNVFYAGSHDACLLAVINNQSDVCGMSSRNFEARLEDGTFKQDDVRIIHKSVRVPPPPLAYSKLIPLNDREKIKRAVLEAHKHGEIGGYGGKMSHYIGVKDSDYNVLREVIALLEKNKS
;
A
#
# COMPACT_ATOMS: atom_id res chain seq x y z
N MET A 1 -69.39 37.48 -41.23
CA MET A 1 -68.15 37.94 -40.65
C MET A 1 -67.63 36.91 -39.62
N LEU A 2 -66.75 36.01 -40.03
CA LEU A 2 -66.25 34.92 -39.20
C LEU A 2 -64.85 35.27 -38.69
N LYS A 3 -64.70 35.58 -37.40
CA LYS A 3 -63.39 35.84 -36.78
C LYS A 3 -62.64 34.53 -36.54
N LYS A 4 -61.54 34.32 -37.24
CA LYS A 4 -60.56 33.25 -36.97
C LYS A 4 -59.74 33.57 -35.75
N ILE A 5 -59.90 32.80 -34.68
CA ILE A 5 -59.02 32.85 -33.51
C ILE A 5 -57.87 31.88 -33.79
N ILE A 6 -56.63 32.44 -33.95
CA ILE A 6 -55.41 31.67 -34.08
C ILE A 6 -54.89 31.41 -32.65
N PHE A 7 -54.94 30.13 -32.22
CA PHE A 7 -54.41 29.68 -30.95
C PHE A 7 -52.91 29.35 -31.15
N SER A 8 -52.03 30.24 -30.67
CA SER A 8 -50.57 30.04 -30.72
C SER A 8 -50.18 29.15 -29.54
N ILE A 9 -49.88 27.86 -29.82
CA ILE A 9 -49.33 26.94 -28.81
C ILE A 9 -47.83 27.22 -28.68
N CYS A 10 -47.42 27.92 -27.62
CA CYS A 10 -46.05 28.02 -27.21
C CYS A 10 -45.60 26.71 -26.59
N LEU A 11 -44.86 25.88 -27.33
CA LEU A 11 -44.17 24.70 -26.79
C LEU A 11 -42.97 25.19 -25.95
N ILE A 12 -43.15 25.19 -24.64
CA ILE A 12 -42.03 25.41 -23.68
C ILE A 12 -41.26 24.08 -23.61
N PHE A 13 -40.11 24.02 -24.31
CA PHE A 13 -39.13 22.97 -24.06
C PHE A 13 -38.50 23.21 -22.70
N LEU A 14 -38.98 22.52 -21.67
CA LEU A 14 -38.27 22.37 -20.40
C LEU A 14 -37.07 21.48 -20.67
N SER A 15 -35.93 22.12 -20.87
CA SER A 15 -34.62 21.43 -20.85
C SER A 15 -34.37 20.91 -19.41
N PHE A 16 -34.78 19.69 -19.15
CA PHE A 16 -34.26 18.97 -17.98
C PHE A 16 -32.77 18.75 -18.18
N SER A 17 -31.97 19.65 -17.64
CA SER A 17 -30.56 19.34 -17.38
C SER A 17 -30.54 18.21 -16.38
N LEU A 18 -30.40 16.96 -16.86
CA LEU A 18 -29.95 15.88 -16.01
C LEU A 18 -28.57 16.30 -15.47
N SER A 19 -28.56 16.82 -14.24
CA SER A 19 -27.33 16.88 -13.47
C SER A 19 -26.92 15.43 -13.29
N ALA A 20 -25.98 14.94 -14.09
CA ALA A 20 -25.34 13.67 -13.82
C ALA A 20 -24.73 13.82 -12.42
N ASP A 21 -25.19 13.04 -11.46
CA ASP A 21 -24.56 12.96 -10.16
C ASP A 21 -23.06 12.75 -10.39
N GLU A 22 -22.26 13.69 -9.93
CA GLU A 22 -20.82 13.69 -10.15
C GLU A 22 -20.24 12.46 -9.45
N LYS A 23 -19.78 11.51 -10.24
CA LYS A 23 -19.36 10.20 -9.75
C LYS A 23 -18.03 10.33 -9.01
N ILE A 24 -18.08 10.18 -7.69
CA ILE A 24 -16.90 10.26 -6.83
C ILE A 24 -16.40 8.85 -6.51
N TYR A 25 -15.15 8.55 -6.87
CA TYR A 25 -14.46 7.35 -6.45
C TYR A 25 -13.71 7.59 -5.15
N LYS A 26 -13.77 6.64 -4.23
CA LYS A 26 -13.08 6.72 -2.94
C LYS A 26 -11.84 5.85 -2.95
N MET A 27 -10.69 6.45 -2.62
CA MET A 27 -9.40 5.78 -2.53
C MET A 27 -8.98 5.61 -1.08
N VAL A 28 -8.53 4.41 -0.73
CA VAL A 28 -8.04 4.05 0.61
C VAL A 28 -6.57 3.67 0.56
N PHE A 29 -5.85 3.98 1.64
CA PHE A 29 -4.45 3.63 1.84
C PHE A 29 -4.29 2.81 3.11
N VAL A 30 -3.49 1.73 3.05
CA VAL A 30 -3.07 1.04 4.28
C VAL A 30 -2.07 1.92 5.04
N PRO A 31 -2.16 2.01 6.38
CA PRO A 31 -1.30 2.88 7.18
C PRO A 31 0.10 2.28 7.34
N ALA A 32 0.99 2.48 6.37
CA ALA A 32 2.35 1.97 6.41
C ALA A 32 3.34 2.92 7.08
N SER A 33 3.08 4.23 7.07
CA SER A 33 3.89 5.28 7.69
C SER A 33 3.09 6.14 8.68
N GLU A 34 3.79 6.80 9.62
CA GLU A 34 3.13 7.73 10.57
C GLU A 34 2.72 9.06 9.93
N LYS A 35 3.45 9.51 8.91
CA LYS A 35 3.13 10.76 8.18
C LYS A 35 1.86 10.64 7.32
N GLY A 36 1.34 9.41 7.16
CA GLY A 36 0.18 9.11 6.31
C GLY A 36 0.59 8.93 4.85
N ASP A 37 0.37 7.73 4.33
CA ASP A 37 0.74 7.37 2.95
C ASP A 37 -0.07 8.16 1.91
N GLU A 38 -1.24 8.69 2.30
CA GLU A 38 -2.11 9.53 1.48
C GLU A 38 -1.38 10.74 0.89
N SER A 39 -0.56 11.44 1.71
CA SER A 39 0.15 12.65 1.28
C SER A 39 1.14 12.39 0.13
N ASP A 40 1.73 11.21 0.08
CA ASP A 40 2.66 10.80 -0.96
C ASP A 40 1.97 10.62 -2.32
N TYR A 41 0.64 10.42 -2.34
CA TYR A 41 -0.14 10.18 -3.56
C TYR A 41 -0.90 11.40 -4.07
N THR A 42 -0.85 12.54 -3.37
CA THR A 42 -1.65 13.74 -3.69
C THR A 42 -1.50 14.18 -5.15
N ASN A 43 -0.26 14.28 -5.64
CA ASN A 43 -0.02 14.68 -7.03
C ASN A 43 -0.48 13.63 -8.04
N LEU A 44 -0.30 12.34 -7.74
CA LEU A 44 -0.78 11.25 -8.59
C LEU A 44 -2.30 11.28 -8.74
N ILE A 45 -3.02 11.51 -7.63
CA ILE A 45 -4.48 11.65 -7.61
C ILE A 45 -4.89 12.84 -8.47
N ALA A 46 -4.35 14.03 -8.21
CA ALA A 46 -4.70 15.25 -8.95
C ALA A 46 -4.45 15.13 -10.47
N ILE A 47 -3.33 14.50 -10.87
CA ILE A 47 -3.04 14.23 -12.28
C ILE A 47 -4.05 13.21 -12.85
N THR A 48 -4.38 12.16 -12.08
CA THR A 48 -5.36 11.15 -12.51
C THR A 48 -6.74 11.77 -12.72
N GLU A 49 -7.22 12.60 -11.80
CA GLU A 49 -8.48 13.34 -11.92
C GLU A 49 -8.49 14.24 -13.17
N LYS A 50 -7.42 15.01 -13.39
CA LYS A 50 -7.27 15.88 -14.55
C LYS A 50 -7.32 15.11 -15.87
N LEU A 51 -6.69 13.95 -15.95
CA LEU A 51 -6.63 13.15 -17.18
C LEU A 51 -7.89 12.36 -17.47
N THR A 52 -8.63 11.99 -16.42
CA THR A 52 -9.82 11.13 -16.54
C THR A 52 -11.14 11.89 -16.52
N GLY A 53 -11.16 13.08 -15.90
CA GLY A 53 -12.40 13.81 -15.55
C GLY A 53 -13.20 13.13 -14.45
N LEU A 54 -12.59 12.21 -13.68
CA LEU A 54 -13.21 11.53 -12.54
C LEU A 54 -12.76 12.18 -11.25
N ASN A 55 -13.63 12.24 -10.24
CA ASN A 55 -13.28 12.74 -8.91
C ASN A 55 -12.85 11.59 -8.00
N ILE A 56 -11.77 11.78 -7.25
CA ILE A 56 -11.18 10.78 -6.34
C ILE A 56 -11.00 11.38 -4.95
N ASP A 57 -11.90 11.04 -4.04
CA ASP A 57 -11.76 11.37 -2.62
C ASP A 57 -10.91 10.33 -1.91
N THR A 58 -10.19 10.75 -0.87
CA THR A 58 -9.42 9.85 -0.02
C THR A 58 -10.17 9.52 1.27
N ILE A 59 -10.02 8.29 1.75
CA ILE A 59 -10.55 7.85 3.04
C ILE A 59 -9.46 7.24 3.91
N LYS A 60 -9.47 7.59 5.20
CA LYS A 60 -8.53 7.04 6.18
C LYS A 60 -9.09 5.78 6.83
N VAL A 61 -8.20 4.85 7.13
CA VAL A 61 -8.49 3.62 7.86
C VAL A 61 -7.48 3.42 8.99
N THR A 62 -7.86 2.62 9.97
CA THR A 62 -7.06 2.38 11.19
C THR A 62 -5.98 1.33 11.01
N ASP A 63 -6.21 0.37 10.11
CA ASP A 63 -5.30 -0.75 9.89
C ASP A 63 -5.48 -1.38 8.49
N TYR A 64 -4.62 -2.33 8.16
CA TYR A 64 -4.58 -3.01 6.87
C TYR A 64 -5.87 -3.80 6.56
N ASN A 65 -6.48 -4.44 7.57
CA ASN A 65 -7.72 -5.19 7.37
C ASN A 65 -8.90 -4.23 7.14
N ALA A 66 -8.93 -3.08 7.81
CA ALA A 66 -9.95 -2.06 7.63
C ALA A 66 -9.97 -1.53 6.18
N ALA A 67 -8.80 -1.45 5.50
CA ALA A 67 -8.74 -1.09 4.08
C ALA A 67 -9.40 -2.16 3.18
N VAL A 68 -9.18 -3.45 3.46
CA VAL A 68 -9.84 -4.56 2.74
C VAL A 68 -11.35 -4.52 2.94
N GLU A 69 -11.78 -4.34 4.19
CA GLU A 69 -13.20 -4.28 4.52
C GLU A 69 -13.90 -3.04 3.93
N ALA A 70 -13.20 -1.91 3.81
CA ALA A 70 -13.72 -0.74 3.13
C ALA A 70 -14.05 -1.04 1.65
N MET A 71 -13.15 -1.73 0.93
CA MET A 71 -13.40 -2.14 -0.45
C MET A 71 -14.45 -3.24 -0.55
N ARG A 72 -14.43 -4.25 0.32
CA ARG A 72 -15.41 -5.33 0.35
C ARG A 72 -16.83 -4.81 0.56
N ALA A 73 -16.99 -3.81 1.42
CA ALA A 73 -18.26 -3.15 1.70
C ALA A 73 -18.67 -2.08 0.65
N GLY A 74 -17.93 -1.91 -0.45
CA GLY A 74 -18.18 -0.90 -1.47
C GLY A 74 -17.95 0.55 -1.02
N ARG A 75 -17.30 0.76 0.14
CA ARG A 75 -16.98 2.10 0.66
C ARG A 75 -15.69 2.67 0.06
N ALA A 76 -14.78 1.80 -0.40
CA ALA A 76 -13.60 2.17 -1.18
C ALA A 76 -13.67 1.52 -2.57
N HIS A 77 -13.25 2.25 -3.59
CA HIS A 77 -13.27 1.85 -4.99
C HIS A 77 -11.85 1.62 -5.54
N ILE A 78 -10.90 2.40 -5.04
CA ILE A 78 -9.47 2.33 -5.36
C ILE A 78 -8.73 2.13 -4.04
N ALA A 79 -7.62 1.41 -4.07
CA ALA A 79 -6.79 1.22 -2.88
C ALA A 79 -5.31 1.15 -3.25
N TRP A 80 -4.47 1.62 -2.32
CA TRP A 80 -3.10 1.18 -2.26
C TRP A 80 -2.96 0.14 -1.16
N TYR A 81 -2.44 -1.03 -1.51
CA TYR A 81 -2.28 -2.17 -0.60
C TYR A 81 -0.81 -2.59 -0.50
N GLY A 82 -0.41 -3.16 0.63
CA GLY A 82 0.72 -4.09 0.66
C GLY A 82 0.36 -5.37 -0.09
N GLY A 83 1.34 -6.09 -0.64
CA GLY A 83 1.07 -7.30 -1.45
C GLY A 83 0.29 -8.39 -0.69
N ASN A 84 0.57 -8.60 0.61
CA ASN A 84 -0.18 -9.53 1.47
C ASN A 84 -1.65 -9.11 1.61
N THR A 85 -1.88 -7.84 1.91
CA THR A 85 -3.24 -7.28 2.02
C THR A 85 -3.97 -7.32 0.68
N TYR A 86 -3.24 -7.09 -0.44
CA TYR A 86 -3.80 -7.21 -1.78
C TYR A 86 -4.29 -8.62 -2.06
N VAL A 87 -3.49 -9.66 -1.76
CA VAL A 87 -3.94 -11.06 -1.94
C VAL A 87 -5.28 -11.29 -1.24
N LYS A 88 -5.39 -10.89 0.02
CA LYS A 88 -6.66 -10.97 0.75
C LYS A 88 -7.78 -10.17 0.08
N ALA A 89 -7.50 -8.93 -0.36
CA ALA A 89 -8.49 -8.09 -1.02
C ALA A 89 -8.94 -8.65 -2.38
N ALA A 90 -8.04 -9.28 -3.13
CA ALA A 90 -8.37 -9.97 -4.38
C ALA A 90 -9.36 -11.13 -4.15
N ASP A 91 -9.15 -11.89 -3.06
CA ASP A 91 -9.97 -13.06 -2.73
C ASP A 91 -11.37 -12.68 -2.21
N ILE A 92 -11.49 -11.64 -1.38
CA ILE A 92 -12.76 -11.35 -0.66
C ILE A 92 -13.39 -9.99 -0.96
N ALA A 93 -12.70 -9.07 -1.64
CA ALA A 93 -13.14 -7.70 -1.88
C ALA A 93 -13.18 -7.33 -3.38
N ASN A 94 -13.08 -8.28 -4.30
CA ASN A 94 -13.05 -8.06 -5.74
C ASN A 94 -11.96 -7.06 -6.19
N ALA A 95 -10.83 -7.00 -5.49
CA ALA A 95 -9.72 -6.14 -5.86
C ALA A 95 -8.97 -6.69 -7.08
N GLU A 96 -8.53 -5.80 -7.97
CA GLU A 96 -7.69 -6.11 -9.12
C GLU A 96 -6.51 -5.15 -9.14
N ALA A 97 -5.28 -5.67 -9.01
CA ALA A 97 -4.04 -4.90 -9.11
C ALA A 97 -3.86 -4.39 -10.54
N PHE A 98 -3.43 -3.13 -10.69
CA PHE A 98 -3.25 -2.55 -12.02
C PHE A 98 -1.95 -1.77 -12.19
N ALA A 99 -1.37 -1.20 -11.13
CA ALA A 99 -0.13 -0.43 -11.22
C ALA A 99 0.71 -0.51 -9.96
N ALA A 100 2.02 -0.31 -10.10
CA ALA A 100 2.95 -0.15 -8.98
C ALA A 100 4.03 0.88 -9.31
N GLY A 101 4.43 1.69 -8.33
CA GLY A 101 5.41 2.77 -8.50
C GLY A 101 6.84 2.27 -8.51
N VAL A 102 7.64 2.77 -9.44
CA VAL A 102 9.10 2.58 -9.55
C VAL A 102 9.79 3.82 -9.02
N ARG A 103 10.73 3.66 -8.08
CA ARG A 103 11.50 4.80 -7.52
C ARG A 103 12.58 5.25 -8.51
N PRO A 104 13.05 6.51 -8.42
CA PRO A 104 14.18 6.98 -9.19
C PRO A 104 15.42 6.09 -8.99
N GLY A 105 16.07 5.68 -10.08
CA GLY A 105 17.25 4.80 -10.05
C GLY A 105 16.97 3.31 -9.90
N GLU A 106 15.73 2.89 -9.62
CA GLU A 106 15.33 1.48 -9.60
C GLU A 106 14.93 1.00 -11.01
N GLN A 107 15.20 -0.28 -11.31
CA GLN A 107 14.84 -0.90 -12.59
C GLN A 107 13.40 -1.47 -12.59
N ASP A 108 12.88 -1.80 -11.42
CA ASP A 108 11.53 -2.34 -11.23
C ASP A 108 10.91 -1.86 -9.89
N ALA A 109 9.64 -2.17 -9.68
CA ALA A 109 8.89 -1.71 -8.51
C ALA A 109 9.03 -2.60 -7.26
N GLY A 110 9.80 -3.70 -7.31
CA GLY A 110 9.98 -4.61 -6.16
C GLY A 110 10.84 -3.99 -5.06
N TYR A 111 10.79 -4.54 -3.86
CA TYR A 111 11.47 -4.03 -2.67
C TYR A 111 11.90 -5.17 -1.74
N TYR A 112 12.37 -4.86 -0.53
CA TYR A 112 12.88 -5.83 0.43
C TYR A 112 12.29 -5.60 1.82
N THR A 113 12.39 -6.62 2.66
CA THR A 113 12.33 -6.46 4.12
C THR A 113 13.74 -6.37 4.65
N TYR A 114 13.99 -5.38 5.49
CA TYR A 114 15.23 -5.25 6.26
C TYR A 114 14.98 -5.65 7.71
N PHE A 115 15.94 -6.37 8.30
CA PHE A 115 16.02 -6.53 9.74
C PHE A 115 17.07 -5.56 10.26
N VAL A 116 16.59 -4.59 11.02
CA VAL A 116 17.36 -3.42 11.46
C VAL A 116 17.61 -3.52 12.95
N VAL A 117 18.84 -3.27 13.36
CA VAL A 117 19.27 -3.20 14.77
C VAL A 117 20.00 -1.89 15.02
N LYS A 118 20.18 -1.48 16.27
CA LYS A 118 20.99 -0.33 16.63
C LYS A 118 22.44 -0.53 16.20
N LYS A 119 23.14 0.52 15.80
CA LYS A 119 24.52 0.46 15.26
C LYS A 119 25.50 -0.22 16.21
N ASP A 120 25.42 0.10 17.49
CA ASP A 120 26.26 -0.41 18.57
C ASP A 120 25.79 -1.77 19.13
N SER A 121 24.68 -2.32 18.64
CA SER A 121 24.15 -3.62 19.05
C SER A 121 25.15 -4.76 18.86
N ASN A 122 25.13 -5.73 19.76
CA ASN A 122 25.90 -6.97 19.65
C ASN A 122 25.34 -7.95 18.59
N LEU A 123 24.14 -7.70 18.05
CA LEU A 123 23.54 -8.52 16.98
C LEU A 123 24.26 -8.24 15.66
N LYS A 124 25.04 -9.19 15.17
CA LYS A 124 25.87 -9.02 13.96
C LYS A 124 25.31 -9.74 12.75
N LYS A 125 24.55 -10.80 12.96
CA LYS A 125 23.95 -11.65 11.92
C LYS A 125 22.50 -12.00 12.28
N PHE A 126 21.74 -12.45 11.30
CA PHE A 126 20.31 -12.71 11.45
C PHE A 126 19.97 -13.76 12.52
N THR A 127 20.83 -14.78 12.68
CA THR A 127 20.63 -15.82 13.71
C THR A 127 20.76 -15.30 15.15
N ASP A 128 21.31 -14.11 15.36
CA ASP A 128 21.49 -13.53 16.70
C ASP A 128 20.17 -12.97 17.28
N VAL A 129 19.08 -12.95 16.49
CA VAL A 129 17.78 -12.41 16.93
C VAL A 129 17.02 -13.31 17.89
N LYS A 130 17.46 -14.58 18.04
CA LYS A 130 16.85 -15.51 19.01
C LYS A 130 16.98 -14.98 20.44
N GLY A 131 15.88 -15.04 21.21
CA GLY A 131 15.82 -14.55 22.58
C GLY A 131 15.79 -13.03 22.73
N LYS A 132 15.63 -12.28 21.63
CA LYS A 132 15.61 -10.82 21.61
C LYS A 132 14.19 -10.25 21.60
N VAL A 133 14.07 -8.94 21.79
CA VAL A 133 12.81 -8.22 21.59
C VAL A 133 12.72 -7.87 20.10
N LEU A 134 11.67 -8.37 19.45
CA LEU A 134 11.38 -8.13 18.03
C LEU A 134 10.20 -7.17 17.91
N SER A 135 10.37 -6.09 17.19
CA SER A 135 9.26 -5.25 16.72
C SER A 135 8.93 -5.53 15.26
N LEU A 136 7.65 -5.50 14.96
CA LEU A 136 7.07 -5.64 13.63
C LEU A 136 6.19 -4.42 13.34
N ASN A 137 5.78 -4.23 12.08
CA ASN A 137 4.93 -3.09 11.72
C ASN A 137 3.48 -3.29 12.23
N THR A 138 2.64 -3.91 11.41
CA THR A 138 1.20 -4.11 11.66
C THR A 138 0.81 -5.46 11.07
N ILE A 139 -0.10 -6.17 11.74
CA ILE A 139 -0.67 -7.42 11.22
C ILE A 139 -1.25 -7.19 9.82
N GLY A 140 -0.86 -8.04 8.87
CA GLY A 140 -1.27 -7.94 7.47
C GLY A 140 -0.28 -7.18 6.58
N SER A 141 0.72 -6.48 7.14
CA SER A 141 1.81 -5.88 6.37
C SER A 141 2.62 -6.96 5.66
N THR A 142 3.01 -6.72 4.40
CA THR A 142 3.86 -7.67 3.66
C THR A 142 5.26 -7.70 4.26
N SER A 143 5.96 -6.56 4.23
CA SER A 143 7.36 -6.44 4.65
C SER A 143 7.55 -6.27 6.16
N GLY A 144 6.49 -5.91 6.88
CA GLY A 144 6.55 -5.70 8.33
C GLY A 144 5.86 -6.78 9.15
N ASP A 145 5.30 -7.84 8.52
CA ASP A 145 4.66 -8.96 9.20
C ASP A 145 4.90 -10.29 8.46
N LEU A 146 4.37 -10.45 7.23
CA LEU A 146 4.45 -11.70 6.48
C LEU A 146 5.90 -12.12 6.19
N ILE A 147 6.67 -11.28 5.52
CA ILE A 147 8.05 -11.60 5.13
C ILE A 147 8.97 -11.79 6.34
N PRO A 148 8.92 -10.98 7.40
CA PRO A 148 9.61 -11.28 8.65
C PRO A 148 9.36 -12.69 9.16
N GLN A 149 8.12 -13.16 9.22
CA GLN A 149 7.78 -14.51 9.66
C GLN A 149 8.40 -15.58 8.74
N VAL A 150 8.39 -15.36 7.43
CA VAL A 150 9.03 -16.25 6.44
C VAL A 150 10.53 -16.33 6.64
N GLU A 151 11.21 -15.19 6.77
CA GLU A 151 12.66 -15.16 6.95
C GLU A 151 13.07 -15.82 8.29
N LEU A 152 12.32 -15.57 9.36
CA LEU A 152 12.52 -16.23 10.65
C LEU A 152 12.32 -17.76 10.56
N SER A 153 11.34 -18.23 9.80
CA SER A 153 11.10 -19.67 9.64
C SER A 153 12.26 -20.39 8.97
N LYS A 154 13.00 -19.74 8.06
CA LYS A 154 14.20 -20.28 7.41
C LYS A 154 15.35 -20.59 8.38
N ILE A 155 15.34 -19.94 9.56
CA ILE A 155 16.29 -20.18 10.65
C ILE A 155 15.65 -20.86 11.84
N ASN A 156 14.52 -21.57 11.63
CA ASN A 156 13.76 -22.31 12.63
C ASN A 156 13.25 -21.44 13.80
N LEU A 157 12.95 -20.17 13.55
CA LEU A 157 12.31 -19.27 14.51
C LEU A 157 10.87 -18.96 14.09
N SER A 158 10.00 -18.76 15.09
CA SER A 158 8.59 -18.39 14.90
C SER A 158 8.19 -17.37 15.96
N ILE A 159 7.49 -16.32 15.55
CA ILE A 159 6.95 -15.32 16.48
C ILE A 159 5.82 -15.90 17.38
N LYS A 160 5.30 -17.07 17.05
CA LYS A 160 4.26 -17.77 17.81
C LYS A 160 4.83 -18.66 18.91
N ASN A 161 6.13 -18.94 18.87
CA ASN A 161 6.79 -19.73 19.91
C ASN A 161 7.38 -18.77 20.93
N GLU A 162 6.78 -18.74 22.10
CA GLU A 162 7.17 -17.87 23.23
C GLU A 162 8.62 -18.06 23.69
N ASN A 163 9.23 -19.22 23.40
CA ASN A 163 10.61 -19.49 23.73
C ASN A 163 11.62 -18.95 22.70
N HIS A 164 11.15 -18.45 21.55
CA HIS A 164 12.03 -17.97 20.50
C HIS A 164 12.43 -16.51 20.66
N PHE A 165 11.61 -15.71 21.32
CA PHE A 165 11.82 -14.28 21.54
C PHE A 165 11.54 -13.90 22.99
N LYS A 166 12.26 -12.91 23.50
CA LYS A 166 11.95 -12.32 24.81
C LYS A 166 10.60 -11.61 24.78
N ASN A 167 10.30 -10.94 23.68
CA ASN A 167 9.00 -10.32 23.40
C ASN A 167 8.86 -10.10 21.89
N VAL A 168 7.63 -10.11 21.39
CA VAL A 168 7.26 -9.70 20.04
C VAL A 168 6.09 -8.72 20.13
N PHE A 169 6.21 -7.58 19.49
CA PHE A 169 5.09 -6.62 19.44
C PHE A 169 4.98 -5.95 18.07
N TYR A 170 3.78 -5.49 17.76
CA TYR A 170 3.50 -4.70 16.58
C TYR A 170 3.52 -3.21 16.95
N ALA A 171 4.39 -2.46 16.31
CA ALA A 171 4.63 -1.04 16.61
C ALA A 171 3.61 -0.10 15.97
N GLY A 172 2.80 -0.59 15.03
CA GLY A 172 1.75 0.17 14.35
C GLY A 172 2.15 0.74 12.99
N SER A 173 3.43 1.07 12.76
CA SER A 173 3.96 1.56 11.49
C SER A 173 5.40 1.13 11.29
N HIS A 174 5.95 1.26 10.07
CA HIS A 174 7.38 1.03 9.81
C HIS A 174 8.24 2.06 10.55
N ASP A 175 7.77 3.29 10.63
CA ASP A 175 8.48 4.37 11.32
C ASP A 175 8.57 4.07 12.83
N ALA A 176 7.45 3.69 13.46
CA ALA A 176 7.42 3.31 14.88
C ALA A 176 8.30 2.08 15.17
N CYS A 177 8.34 1.08 14.25
CA CYS A 177 9.22 -0.08 14.37
C CYS A 177 10.69 0.32 14.39
N LEU A 178 11.13 1.21 13.49
CA LEU A 178 12.47 1.73 13.44
C LEU A 178 12.83 2.55 14.69
N LEU A 179 11.93 3.44 15.10
CA LEU A 179 12.12 4.28 16.30
C LEU A 179 12.19 3.44 17.57
N ALA A 180 11.46 2.31 17.65
CA ALA A 180 11.56 1.38 18.77
C ALA A 180 12.98 0.81 18.93
N VAL A 181 13.69 0.53 17.83
CA VAL A 181 15.10 0.11 17.85
C VAL A 181 16.00 1.27 18.30
N ILE A 182 15.85 2.44 17.71
CA ILE A 182 16.68 3.61 18.03
C ILE A 182 16.54 3.97 19.52
N ASN A 183 15.33 3.87 20.07
CA ASN A 183 15.00 4.21 21.46
C ASN A 183 15.20 3.04 22.44
N ASN A 184 15.85 1.94 22.03
CA ASN A 184 16.09 0.74 22.86
C ASN A 184 14.83 0.06 23.42
N GLN A 185 13.67 0.23 22.78
CA GLN A 185 12.44 -0.47 23.11
C GLN A 185 12.35 -1.84 22.42
N SER A 186 13.11 -2.02 21.34
CA SER A 186 13.28 -3.26 20.59
C SER A 186 14.74 -3.50 20.28
N ASP A 187 15.14 -4.78 20.23
CA ASP A 187 16.51 -5.16 19.81
C ASP A 187 16.61 -5.21 18.28
N VAL A 188 15.50 -5.56 17.59
CA VAL A 188 15.45 -5.73 16.14
C VAL A 188 14.07 -5.35 15.60
N CYS A 189 14.05 -4.70 14.44
CA CYS A 189 12.85 -4.32 13.70
C CYS A 189 12.85 -5.00 12.33
N GLY A 190 11.70 -5.63 11.96
CA GLY A 190 11.44 -6.10 10.60
C GLY A 190 10.63 -5.05 9.83
N MET A 191 11.22 -4.38 8.83
CA MET A 191 10.59 -3.25 8.15
C MET A 191 10.83 -3.22 6.64
N SER A 192 10.06 -2.41 5.94
CA SER A 192 10.22 -2.14 4.51
C SER A 192 11.52 -1.38 4.21
N SER A 193 12.25 -1.83 3.18
CA SER A 193 13.41 -1.09 2.67
C SER A 193 13.03 0.30 2.18
N ARG A 194 11.84 0.47 1.60
CA ARG A 194 11.36 1.77 1.09
C ARG A 194 11.11 2.78 2.20
N ASN A 195 10.46 2.36 3.30
CA ASN A 195 10.31 3.25 4.47
C ASN A 195 11.67 3.55 5.12
N PHE A 196 12.54 2.54 5.24
CA PHE A 196 13.89 2.74 5.76
C PHE A 196 14.65 3.82 4.96
N GLU A 197 14.69 3.69 3.65
CA GLU A 197 15.37 4.62 2.75
C GLU A 197 14.73 6.00 2.77
N ALA A 198 13.38 6.08 2.75
CA ALA A 198 12.66 7.35 2.84
C ALA A 198 12.93 8.11 4.14
N ARG A 199 13.01 7.39 5.28
CA ARG A 199 13.31 8.01 6.59
C ARG A 199 14.78 8.39 6.73
N LEU A 200 15.68 7.71 6.04
CA LEU A 200 17.09 8.11 5.94
C LEU A 200 17.22 9.37 5.08
N GLU A 201 16.55 9.43 3.94
CA GLU A 201 16.55 10.58 3.01
C GLU A 201 15.97 11.85 3.64
N ASP A 202 14.91 11.74 4.45
CA ASP A 202 14.29 12.89 5.12
C ASP A 202 14.92 13.27 6.46
N GLY A 203 15.97 12.54 6.87
CA GLY A 203 16.72 12.83 8.08
C GLY A 203 16.04 12.43 9.39
N THR A 204 14.97 11.61 9.34
CA THR A 204 14.32 11.06 10.56
C THR A 204 15.31 10.29 11.44
N PHE A 205 16.30 9.63 10.83
CA PHE A 205 17.44 9.02 11.49
C PHE A 205 18.70 9.14 10.62
N LYS A 206 19.87 8.82 11.19
CA LYS A 206 21.15 8.81 10.48
C LYS A 206 21.60 7.37 10.20
N GLN A 207 22.35 7.17 9.12
CA GLN A 207 22.91 5.86 8.76
C GLN A 207 23.70 5.21 9.91
N ASP A 208 24.34 6.04 10.75
CA ASP A 208 25.13 5.56 11.89
C ASP A 208 24.30 5.26 13.16
N ASP A 209 23.01 5.52 13.17
CA ASP A 209 22.15 5.15 14.29
C ASP A 209 21.82 3.65 14.28
N VAL A 210 21.81 3.03 13.08
CA VAL A 210 21.34 1.67 12.89
C VAL A 210 22.21 0.85 11.92
N ARG A 211 21.97 -0.45 11.89
CA ARG A 211 22.60 -1.40 10.97
C ARG A 211 21.56 -2.43 10.49
N ILE A 212 21.61 -2.75 9.21
CA ILE A 212 20.87 -3.86 8.61
C ILE A 212 21.68 -5.15 8.84
N ILE A 213 21.10 -6.14 9.50
CA ILE A 213 21.71 -7.45 9.75
C ILE A 213 21.17 -8.54 8.83
N HIS A 214 20.06 -8.28 8.16
CA HIS A 214 19.48 -9.19 7.15
C HIS A 214 18.62 -8.43 6.15
N LYS A 215 18.66 -8.90 4.90
CA LYS A 215 17.85 -8.44 3.78
C LYS A 215 17.14 -9.65 3.20
N SER A 216 15.81 -9.59 3.08
CA SER A 216 15.01 -10.65 2.49
C SER A 216 15.29 -10.87 1.01
N VAL A 217 14.70 -11.92 0.42
CA VAL A 217 14.50 -11.99 -1.02
C VAL A 217 13.64 -10.81 -1.50
N ARG A 218 13.68 -10.52 -2.81
CA ARG A 218 12.89 -9.45 -3.40
C ARG A 218 11.40 -9.74 -3.26
N VAL A 219 10.65 -8.74 -2.82
CA VAL A 219 9.21 -8.80 -2.57
C VAL A 219 8.47 -8.14 -3.73
N PRO A 220 7.36 -8.72 -4.22
CA PRO A 220 6.50 -8.05 -5.20
C PRO A 220 6.07 -6.66 -4.73
N PRO A 221 5.95 -5.68 -5.64
CA PRO A 221 5.64 -4.31 -5.29
C PRO A 221 4.25 -4.18 -4.65
N PRO A 222 4.06 -3.23 -3.71
CA PRO A 222 2.74 -2.91 -3.20
C PRO A 222 1.90 -2.26 -4.32
N PRO A 223 0.73 -2.84 -4.68
CA PRO A 223 -0.04 -2.38 -5.82
C PRO A 223 -1.00 -1.27 -5.50
N LEU A 224 -1.27 -0.44 -6.51
CA LEU A 224 -2.56 0.19 -6.69
C LEU A 224 -3.54 -0.85 -7.24
N ALA A 225 -4.71 -0.94 -6.64
CA ALA A 225 -5.78 -1.84 -7.04
C ALA A 225 -7.10 -1.08 -7.12
N TYR A 226 -7.97 -1.49 -8.01
CA TYR A 226 -9.35 -1.01 -8.05
C TYR A 226 -10.33 -2.16 -7.80
N SER A 227 -11.53 -1.82 -7.34
CA SER A 227 -12.62 -2.78 -7.26
C SER A 227 -13.09 -3.15 -8.66
N LYS A 228 -13.29 -4.45 -8.93
CA LYS A 228 -13.92 -4.93 -10.17
C LYS A 228 -15.35 -4.42 -10.37
N LEU A 229 -15.95 -3.82 -9.33
CA LEU A 229 -17.27 -3.18 -9.40
C LEU A 229 -17.25 -1.81 -10.08
N ILE A 230 -16.08 -1.18 -10.23
CA ILE A 230 -15.94 0.01 -11.07
C ILE A 230 -16.21 -0.37 -12.53
N PRO A 231 -16.99 0.41 -13.31
CA PRO A 231 -17.20 0.16 -14.74
C PRO A 231 -15.89 0.02 -15.49
N LEU A 232 -15.81 -0.91 -16.43
CA LEU A 232 -14.59 -1.23 -17.18
C LEU A 232 -13.95 0.01 -17.83
N ASN A 233 -14.78 0.88 -18.45
CA ASN A 233 -14.28 2.10 -19.06
C ASN A 233 -13.57 3.03 -18.07
N ASP A 234 -14.07 3.17 -16.84
CA ASP A 234 -13.46 4.00 -15.82
C ASP A 234 -12.18 3.35 -15.27
N ARG A 235 -12.16 2.01 -15.11
CA ARG A 235 -10.93 1.26 -14.75
C ARG A 235 -9.81 1.49 -15.77
N GLU A 236 -10.11 1.39 -17.06
CA GLU A 236 -9.14 1.60 -18.13
C GLU A 236 -8.65 3.07 -18.19
N LYS A 237 -9.54 4.05 -17.96
CA LYS A 237 -9.15 5.46 -17.85
C LYS A 237 -8.19 5.68 -16.66
N ILE A 238 -8.54 5.20 -15.47
CA ILE A 238 -7.72 5.32 -14.26
C ILE A 238 -6.36 4.66 -14.49
N LYS A 239 -6.32 3.43 -14.97
CA LYS A 239 -5.09 2.70 -15.24
C LYS A 239 -4.17 3.46 -16.19
N ARG A 240 -4.70 3.92 -17.33
CA ARG A 240 -3.92 4.69 -18.31
C ARG A 240 -3.40 5.99 -17.71
N ALA A 241 -4.25 6.74 -16.99
CA ALA A 241 -3.85 7.99 -16.38
C ALA A 241 -2.71 7.81 -15.36
N VAL A 242 -2.79 6.77 -14.50
CA VAL A 242 -1.74 6.44 -13.53
C VAL A 242 -0.43 6.05 -14.24
N LEU A 243 -0.48 5.22 -15.28
CA LEU A 243 0.72 4.79 -16.01
C LEU A 243 1.39 5.94 -16.77
N GLU A 244 0.63 6.94 -17.19
CA GLU A 244 1.12 8.11 -17.93
C GLU A 244 1.38 9.34 -17.05
N ALA A 245 1.02 9.28 -15.75
CA ALA A 245 1.06 10.44 -14.84
C ALA A 245 2.43 11.13 -14.79
N HIS A 246 3.53 10.38 -14.88
CA HIS A 246 4.90 10.91 -14.90
C HIS A 246 5.20 11.85 -16.07
N LYS A 247 4.40 11.83 -17.14
CA LYS A 247 4.51 12.77 -18.29
C LYS A 247 3.84 14.10 -18.00
N HIS A 248 3.06 14.20 -16.92
CA HIS A 248 2.22 15.36 -16.60
C HIS A 248 2.63 16.11 -15.33
N GLY A 249 3.64 15.61 -14.62
CA GLY A 249 4.19 16.26 -13.44
C GLY A 249 4.98 15.31 -12.54
N GLU A 250 5.48 15.85 -11.45
CA GLU A 250 6.11 15.02 -10.42
C GLU A 250 5.05 14.15 -9.74
N ILE A 251 5.38 12.89 -9.53
CA ILE A 251 4.51 11.91 -8.90
C ILE A 251 5.19 11.29 -7.70
N GLY A 252 4.39 11.01 -6.71
CA GLY A 252 4.80 10.29 -5.50
C GLY A 252 4.11 8.95 -5.37
N GLY A 253 4.42 8.25 -4.29
CA GLY A 253 3.87 6.96 -3.94
C GLY A 253 4.57 6.38 -2.72
N TYR A 254 4.45 5.09 -2.50
CA TYR A 254 5.01 4.42 -1.33
C TYR A 254 6.52 4.60 -1.18
N GLY A 255 6.90 5.29 -0.10
CA GLY A 255 8.30 5.63 0.18
C GLY A 255 8.79 6.87 -0.58
N GLY A 256 7.89 7.78 -0.98
CA GLY A 256 8.22 9.09 -1.52
C GLY A 256 8.11 9.23 -3.04
N LYS A 257 9.08 9.89 -3.67
CA LYS A 257 9.07 10.20 -5.12
C LYS A 257 9.12 8.95 -5.98
N MET A 258 8.30 8.93 -7.05
CA MET A 258 8.31 7.90 -8.09
C MET A 258 8.82 8.46 -9.41
N SER A 259 9.58 7.65 -10.16
CA SER A 259 9.96 7.99 -11.53
C SER A 259 8.79 7.75 -12.50
N HIS A 260 8.09 6.64 -12.31
CA HIS A 260 6.92 6.26 -13.12
C HIS A 260 6.15 5.13 -12.43
N TYR A 261 4.98 4.80 -12.97
CA TYR A 261 4.23 3.60 -12.60
C TYR A 261 4.29 2.57 -13.72
N ILE A 262 4.42 1.30 -13.35
CA ILE A 262 4.35 0.15 -14.28
C ILE A 262 3.05 -0.62 -14.07
N GLY A 263 2.57 -1.29 -15.12
CA GLY A 263 1.44 -2.20 -15.02
C GLY A 263 1.82 -3.44 -14.23
N VAL A 264 0.92 -3.86 -13.33
CA VAL A 264 0.99 -5.14 -12.62
C VAL A 264 -0.34 -5.88 -12.77
N LYS A 265 -0.32 -7.18 -12.51
CA LYS A 265 -1.51 -8.04 -12.60
C LYS A 265 -1.58 -8.99 -11.41
N ASP A 266 -2.73 -9.60 -11.20
CA ASP A 266 -3.00 -10.47 -10.05
C ASP A 266 -1.98 -11.63 -9.93
N SER A 267 -1.59 -12.24 -11.05
CA SER A 267 -0.62 -13.35 -11.05
C SER A 267 0.79 -12.98 -10.57
N ASP A 268 1.15 -11.70 -10.55
CA ASP A 268 2.44 -11.25 -10.05
C ASP A 268 2.56 -11.43 -8.52
N TYR A 269 1.43 -11.67 -7.85
CA TYR A 269 1.32 -11.90 -6.40
C TYR A 269 1.18 -13.37 -6.02
N ASN A 270 1.27 -14.32 -6.97
CA ASN A 270 1.15 -15.76 -6.69
C ASN A 270 2.24 -16.25 -5.73
N VAL A 271 3.46 -15.71 -5.82
CA VAL A 271 4.54 -16.03 -4.88
C VAL A 271 4.15 -15.69 -3.42
N LEU A 272 3.36 -14.65 -3.19
CA LEU A 272 2.87 -14.33 -1.85
C LEU A 272 1.78 -15.31 -1.39
N ARG A 273 0.90 -15.76 -2.30
CA ARG A 273 -0.09 -16.81 -2.01
C ARG A 273 0.59 -18.12 -1.59
N GLU A 274 1.65 -18.52 -2.30
CA GLU A 274 2.45 -19.70 -1.96
C GLU A 274 3.09 -19.58 -0.58
N VAL A 275 3.68 -18.43 -0.27
CA VAL A 275 4.29 -18.14 1.01
C VAL A 275 3.26 -18.14 2.14
N ILE A 276 2.09 -17.55 1.95
CA ILE A 276 0.98 -17.56 2.91
C ILE A 276 0.57 -19.01 3.21
N ALA A 277 0.35 -19.82 2.16
CA ALA A 277 -0.05 -21.22 2.30
C ALA A 277 1.00 -22.06 3.04
N LEU A 278 2.30 -21.82 2.81
CA LEU A 278 3.39 -22.49 3.53
C LEU A 278 3.40 -22.15 5.03
N LEU A 279 3.21 -20.87 5.37
CA LEU A 279 3.13 -20.45 6.78
C LEU A 279 1.88 -21.00 7.49
N GLU A 280 0.79 -21.21 6.77
CA GLU A 280 -0.43 -21.81 7.32
C GLU A 280 -0.28 -23.31 7.58
N LYS A 281 0.36 -24.05 6.69
CA LYS A 281 0.68 -25.47 6.88
C LYS A 281 1.59 -25.71 8.08
N ASN A 282 2.52 -24.82 8.35
CA ASN A 282 3.41 -24.90 9.51
C ASN A 282 2.72 -24.51 10.84
N LYS A 283 1.44 -24.15 10.80
CA LYS A 283 0.60 -23.85 11.99
C LYS A 283 -0.16 -25.06 12.52
N SER A 284 -0.34 -26.10 11.69
CA SER A 284 -0.99 -27.37 12.05
C SER A 284 0.04 -28.39 12.55
#